data_b98704cdc0aa18b6edc80fed6f051db5
#
_entry.id   b98704cdc0aa18b6edc80fed6f051db5
#
_cell.length_a   1.000
_cell.length_b   1.000
_cell.length_c   1.000
_cell.angle_alpha   90.00
_cell.angle_beta   90.00
_cell.angle_gamma   90.00
#
_symmetry.space_group_name_H-M   'P 1'
#
loop_
_entity.id
_entity.type
_entity.pdbx_description
1 polymer ?
#
loop_
_entity_poly.entity_id
_entity_poly.type
_entity_poly.pdbx_seq_one_letter_code
_entity_poly.pdbx_strand_id
1 'polypeptide(L)'
;MPLVSVIVPAWNVAEFIPAAIASVLAQSFTDFELVIVNDGSPDTKALEAAIAPFRNRTDTHYLVQENRGPSGARNAGILHARGRYVAFLDADDEWEPTYLEQQLARFSDDESLDLVYCNSRLTGDSVLAGRTYMDTTPSTGPVTLEALITLTCNVPTTCAVARRQAVVSAGLFDPQIRRCEDFDLWLRMSAQGSRFAYHRAVLAIRRLHPDSAAADGVRMFESQLVVYRKLQSLLGASHQAAPLVGHQIRRAEADLSLERSKQLLMAGQYPEAAEALAAARRFYKSRKLALASIGLRAAPGLVRRMYAGRAVR
;
A
#
# COMPACT_ATOMS: atom_id res chain seq x y z
N MET A 1 27.15 -13.04 3.83
CA MET A 1 25.68 -12.99 3.68
C MET A 1 25.34 -11.53 3.43
N PRO A 2 24.45 -11.20 2.49
CA PRO A 2 24.11 -9.81 2.21
C PRO A 2 23.46 -9.15 3.43
N LEU A 3 23.59 -7.83 3.54
CA LEU A 3 22.93 -7.09 4.62
C LEU A 3 21.44 -6.89 4.29
N VAL A 4 21.10 -6.65 3.03
CA VAL A 4 19.72 -6.40 2.56
C VAL A 4 19.31 -7.42 1.51
N SER A 5 18.08 -7.92 1.57
CA SER A 5 17.43 -8.63 0.47
C SER A 5 16.35 -7.73 -0.12
N VAL A 6 16.53 -7.34 -1.38
CA VAL A 6 15.54 -6.57 -2.13
C VAL A 6 14.56 -7.55 -2.77
N ILE A 7 13.27 -7.41 -2.49
CA ILE A 7 12.21 -8.31 -2.96
C ILE A 7 11.37 -7.58 -3.99
N VAL A 8 11.29 -8.15 -5.19
CA VAL A 8 10.53 -7.60 -6.33
C VAL A 8 9.51 -8.64 -6.77
N PRO A 9 8.24 -8.51 -6.38
CA PRO A 9 7.16 -9.34 -6.91
C PRO A 9 6.86 -8.95 -8.36
N ALA A 10 6.69 -9.95 -9.24
CA ALA A 10 6.49 -9.73 -10.67
C ALA A 10 5.24 -10.49 -11.16
N TRP A 11 4.23 -9.73 -11.59
CA TRP A 11 3.03 -10.25 -12.24
C TRP A 11 2.49 -9.22 -13.24
N ASN A 12 2.51 -9.57 -14.53
CA ASN A 12 2.08 -8.72 -15.63
C ASN A 12 2.81 -7.35 -15.67
N VAL A 13 4.16 -7.39 -15.54
CA VAL A 13 5.02 -6.20 -15.37
C VAL A 13 6.26 -6.23 -16.26
N ALA A 14 6.28 -7.04 -17.32
CA ALA A 14 7.44 -7.17 -18.20
C ALA A 14 7.90 -5.82 -18.79
N GLU A 15 6.99 -4.89 -18.99
CA GLU A 15 7.29 -3.54 -19.50
C GLU A 15 8.06 -2.69 -18.48
N PHE A 16 7.75 -2.81 -17.19
CA PHE A 16 8.23 -1.90 -16.13
C PHE A 16 9.45 -2.45 -15.39
N ILE A 17 9.51 -3.77 -15.18
CA ILE A 17 10.51 -4.42 -14.33
C ILE A 17 11.97 -4.13 -14.72
N PRO A 18 12.37 -3.88 -15.98
CA PRO A 18 13.73 -3.51 -16.28
C PRO A 18 14.20 -2.22 -15.61
N ALA A 19 13.33 -1.20 -15.55
CA ALA A 19 13.61 0.06 -14.87
C ALA A 19 13.73 -0.14 -13.35
N ALA A 20 12.81 -0.90 -12.76
CA ALA A 20 12.86 -1.26 -11.34
C ALA A 20 14.18 -1.96 -10.99
N ILE A 21 14.57 -3.01 -11.72
CA ILE A 21 15.83 -3.72 -11.48
C ILE A 21 17.04 -2.80 -11.69
N ALA A 22 17.06 -2.00 -12.74
CA ALA A 22 18.15 -1.07 -13.01
C ALA A 22 18.31 -0.07 -11.83
N SER A 23 17.22 0.41 -11.23
CA SER A 23 17.26 1.30 -10.08
C SER A 23 17.84 0.64 -8.82
N VAL A 24 17.62 -0.68 -8.64
CA VAL A 24 18.25 -1.47 -7.56
C VAL A 24 19.74 -1.64 -7.82
N LEU A 25 20.13 -1.97 -9.05
CA LEU A 25 21.53 -2.19 -9.39
C LEU A 25 22.36 -0.89 -9.41
N ALA A 26 21.70 0.26 -9.50
CA ALA A 26 22.32 1.58 -9.42
C ALA A 26 22.47 2.11 -7.98
N GLN A 27 22.12 1.33 -6.97
CA GLN A 27 22.24 1.77 -5.57
C GLN A 27 23.70 2.01 -5.17
N SER A 28 23.93 3.10 -4.41
CA SER A 28 25.24 3.41 -3.82
C SER A 28 25.68 2.37 -2.77
N PHE A 29 24.72 1.78 -2.07
CA PHE A 29 24.94 0.66 -1.15
C PHE A 29 24.93 -0.66 -1.92
N THR A 30 25.99 -1.48 -1.80
CA THR A 30 26.22 -2.65 -2.66
C THR A 30 26.10 -4.01 -1.95
N ASP A 31 26.01 -4.06 -0.60
CA ASP A 31 25.88 -5.33 0.14
C ASP A 31 24.42 -5.79 0.20
N PHE A 32 23.85 -6.11 -0.96
CA PHE A 32 22.50 -6.63 -1.09
C PHE A 32 22.42 -7.83 -2.03
N GLU A 33 21.33 -8.58 -1.93
CA GLU A 33 20.85 -9.52 -2.94
C GLU A 33 19.51 -9.05 -3.49
N LEU A 34 19.22 -9.41 -4.74
CA LEU A 34 17.96 -9.14 -5.42
C LEU A 34 17.18 -10.44 -5.59
N VAL A 35 15.95 -10.49 -5.10
CA VAL A 35 15.04 -11.63 -5.21
C VAL A 35 13.83 -11.22 -6.04
N ILE A 36 13.78 -11.67 -7.28
CA ILE A 36 12.67 -11.46 -8.21
C ILE A 36 11.74 -12.67 -8.11
N VAL A 37 10.47 -12.45 -7.86
CA VAL A 37 9.47 -13.52 -7.72
C VAL A 37 8.42 -13.39 -8.82
N ASN A 38 8.51 -14.26 -9.82
CA ASN A 38 7.46 -14.43 -10.83
C ASN A 38 6.27 -15.18 -10.19
N ASP A 39 5.18 -14.46 -9.99
CA ASP A 39 3.96 -14.98 -9.34
C ASP A 39 2.97 -15.55 -10.39
N GLY A 40 3.45 -16.47 -11.24
CA GLY A 40 2.62 -17.08 -12.29
C GLY A 40 2.15 -16.04 -13.31
N SER A 41 3.04 -15.16 -13.75
CA SER A 41 2.72 -14.05 -14.62
C SER A 41 2.22 -14.52 -15.99
N PRO A 42 1.12 -13.93 -16.52
CA PRO A 42 0.62 -14.27 -17.84
C PRO A 42 1.61 -13.88 -18.96
N ASP A 43 2.46 -12.88 -18.71
CA ASP A 43 3.50 -12.40 -19.61
C ASP A 43 4.88 -13.05 -19.32
N THR A 44 4.96 -14.23 -18.69
CA THR A 44 6.21 -14.85 -18.20
C THR A 44 7.31 -14.88 -19.28
N LYS A 45 7.00 -15.16 -20.54
CA LYS A 45 8.02 -15.16 -21.62
C LYS A 45 8.64 -13.77 -21.83
N ALA A 46 7.80 -12.72 -21.82
CA ALA A 46 8.24 -11.33 -21.95
C ALA A 46 9.01 -10.91 -20.71
N LEU A 47 8.51 -11.27 -19.52
CA LEU A 47 9.17 -11.03 -18.23
C LEU A 47 10.56 -11.66 -18.19
N GLU A 48 10.71 -12.92 -18.59
CA GLU A 48 12.01 -13.61 -18.62
C GLU A 48 12.98 -12.99 -19.61
N ALA A 49 12.49 -12.56 -20.78
CA ALA A 49 13.29 -11.81 -21.73
C ALA A 49 13.74 -10.45 -21.16
N ALA A 50 12.86 -9.74 -20.47
CA ALA A 50 13.14 -8.44 -19.86
C ALA A 50 14.18 -8.53 -18.74
N ILE A 51 14.16 -9.59 -17.92
CA ILE A 51 15.11 -9.79 -16.82
C ILE A 51 16.39 -10.54 -17.23
N ALA A 52 16.47 -11.10 -18.45
CA ALA A 52 17.61 -11.89 -18.90
C ALA A 52 18.99 -11.19 -18.73
N PRO A 53 19.14 -9.87 -18.96
CA PRO A 53 20.41 -9.18 -18.74
C PRO A 53 20.87 -9.18 -17.28
N PHE A 54 19.97 -9.38 -16.34
CA PHE A 54 20.24 -9.27 -14.89
C PHE A 54 20.35 -10.62 -14.19
N ARG A 55 19.83 -11.72 -14.77
CA ARG A 55 19.75 -13.05 -14.14
C ARG A 55 21.09 -13.72 -13.89
N ASN A 56 22.13 -13.39 -14.64
CA ASN A 56 23.44 -14.05 -14.54
C ASN A 56 24.32 -13.49 -13.40
N ARG A 57 23.82 -12.57 -12.61
CA ARG A 57 24.53 -12.02 -11.45
C ARG A 57 24.43 -13.00 -10.28
N THR A 58 25.50 -13.17 -9.55
CA THR A 58 25.58 -14.07 -8.38
C THR A 58 24.73 -13.63 -7.19
N ASP A 59 24.36 -12.35 -7.16
CA ASP A 59 23.53 -11.70 -6.15
C ASP A 59 22.06 -11.56 -6.58
N THR A 60 21.67 -12.14 -7.73
CA THR A 60 20.29 -12.09 -8.24
C THR A 60 19.67 -13.48 -8.25
N HIS A 61 18.50 -13.60 -7.61
CA HIS A 61 17.71 -14.83 -7.52
C HIS A 61 16.40 -14.66 -8.25
N TYR A 62 16.01 -15.61 -9.07
CA TYR A 62 14.72 -15.64 -9.76
C TYR A 62 13.92 -16.84 -9.30
N LEU A 63 12.79 -16.58 -8.68
CA LEU A 63 11.85 -17.57 -8.19
C LEU A 63 10.61 -17.58 -9.08
N VAL A 64 10.04 -18.75 -9.30
CA VAL A 64 8.78 -18.92 -10.04
C VAL A 64 7.82 -19.71 -9.18
N GLN A 65 6.59 -19.23 -9.08
CA GLN A 65 5.51 -19.91 -8.38
C GLN A 65 4.19 -19.78 -9.13
N GLU A 66 3.19 -20.58 -8.77
CA GLU A 66 1.80 -20.32 -9.15
C GLU A 66 1.31 -19.02 -8.53
N ASN A 67 0.39 -18.33 -9.22
CA ASN A 67 -0.13 -17.04 -8.73
C ASN A 67 -0.78 -17.17 -7.35
N ARG A 68 -0.18 -16.50 -6.37
CA ARG A 68 -0.64 -16.39 -4.97
C ARG A 68 -0.90 -14.95 -4.55
N GLY A 69 -0.86 -14.03 -5.51
CA GLY A 69 -1.02 -12.60 -5.30
C GLY A 69 0.20 -11.93 -4.65
N PRO A 70 0.16 -10.61 -4.46
CA PRO A 70 1.31 -9.83 -3.98
C PRO A 70 1.81 -10.28 -2.61
N SER A 71 0.91 -10.67 -1.70
CA SER A 71 1.26 -11.26 -0.40
C SER A 71 2.09 -12.54 -0.56
N GLY A 72 1.61 -13.47 -1.41
CA GLY A 72 2.29 -14.75 -1.64
C GLY A 72 3.66 -14.58 -2.29
N ALA A 73 3.76 -13.67 -3.26
CA ALA A 73 5.02 -13.37 -3.92
C ALA A 73 6.05 -12.73 -2.96
N ARG A 74 5.63 -11.71 -2.18
CA ARG A 74 6.52 -11.12 -1.19
C ARG A 74 6.94 -12.12 -0.12
N ASN A 75 6.03 -12.99 0.34
CA ASN A 75 6.36 -14.03 1.31
C ASN A 75 7.39 -15.03 0.78
N ALA A 76 7.25 -15.47 -0.47
CA ALA A 76 8.25 -16.35 -1.09
C ALA A 76 9.64 -15.68 -1.13
N GLY A 77 9.67 -14.39 -1.50
CA GLY A 77 10.90 -13.59 -1.47
C GLY A 77 11.49 -13.48 -0.07
N ILE A 78 10.68 -13.16 0.97
CA ILE A 78 11.14 -13.03 2.38
C ILE A 78 11.69 -14.36 2.91
N LEU A 79 11.05 -15.48 2.58
CA LEU A 79 11.48 -16.80 3.03
C LEU A 79 12.78 -17.25 2.33
N HIS A 80 13.01 -16.83 1.09
CA HIS A 80 14.26 -17.06 0.37
C HIS A 80 15.40 -16.13 0.86
N ALA A 81 15.04 -14.94 1.31
CA ALA A 81 15.95 -13.87 1.70
C ALA A 81 16.95 -14.30 2.79
N ARG A 82 18.21 -13.90 2.62
CA ARG A 82 19.33 -14.15 3.55
C ARG A 82 19.77 -12.89 4.30
N GLY A 83 19.29 -11.72 3.83
CA GLY A 83 19.61 -10.43 4.44
C GLY A 83 19.04 -10.27 5.85
N ARG A 84 19.74 -9.47 6.66
CA ARG A 84 19.22 -9.01 7.96
C ARG A 84 17.98 -8.13 7.76
N TYR A 85 17.97 -7.33 6.69
CA TYR A 85 16.87 -6.46 6.31
C TYR A 85 16.22 -6.96 5.03
N VAL A 86 14.94 -6.68 4.88
CA VAL A 86 14.19 -6.85 3.64
C VAL A 86 13.70 -5.49 3.17
N ALA A 87 13.89 -5.21 1.90
CA ALA A 87 13.41 -4.01 1.23
C ALA A 87 12.44 -4.44 0.13
N PHE A 88 11.35 -3.73 -0.03
CA PHE A 88 10.29 -4.09 -0.97
C PHE A 88 10.25 -3.07 -2.12
N LEU A 89 10.35 -3.54 -3.34
CA LEU A 89 10.18 -2.71 -4.53
C LEU A 89 9.09 -3.32 -5.41
N ASP A 90 8.00 -2.59 -5.63
CA ASP A 90 7.01 -2.98 -6.62
C ASP A 90 7.61 -2.82 -8.02
N ALA A 91 7.34 -3.79 -8.92
CA ALA A 91 8.06 -3.90 -10.19
C ALA A 91 7.76 -2.78 -11.21
N ASP A 92 6.77 -1.93 -10.92
CA ASP A 92 6.39 -0.73 -11.67
C ASP A 92 6.95 0.57 -11.06
N ASP A 93 7.65 0.48 -9.92
CA ASP A 93 8.27 1.58 -9.19
C ASP A 93 9.81 1.59 -9.38
N GLU A 94 10.46 2.66 -8.95
CA GLU A 94 11.91 2.83 -9.04
C GLU A 94 12.46 3.47 -7.75
N TRP A 95 13.73 3.26 -7.45
CA TRP A 95 14.42 3.91 -6.34
C TRP A 95 15.47 4.92 -6.82
N GLU A 96 15.64 5.99 -6.06
CA GLU A 96 16.78 6.90 -6.21
C GLU A 96 18.08 6.18 -5.78
N PRO A 97 19.24 6.54 -6.34
CA PRO A 97 20.50 5.81 -6.13
C PRO A 97 20.95 5.68 -4.66
N THR A 98 20.50 6.54 -3.78
CA THR A 98 20.86 6.55 -2.36
C THR A 98 19.79 5.98 -1.43
N TYR A 99 18.77 5.30 -1.98
CA TYR A 99 17.64 4.78 -1.19
C TYR A 99 18.10 3.83 -0.08
N LEU A 100 18.83 2.75 -0.43
CA LEU A 100 19.28 1.77 0.57
C LEU A 100 20.22 2.40 1.60
N GLU A 101 21.17 3.21 1.17
CA GLU A 101 22.12 3.89 2.05
C GLU A 101 21.39 4.75 3.10
N GLN A 102 20.48 5.61 2.68
CA GLN A 102 19.76 6.51 3.58
C GLN A 102 18.79 5.78 4.51
N GLN A 103 18.15 4.71 4.03
CA GLN A 103 17.28 3.87 4.86
C GLN A 103 18.09 3.14 5.95
N LEU A 104 19.24 2.55 5.57
CA LEU A 104 20.09 1.81 6.50
C LEU A 104 20.76 2.72 7.54
N ALA A 105 21.11 3.95 7.17
CA ALA A 105 21.63 4.94 8.11
C ALA A 105 20.70 5.14 9.31
N ARG A 106 19.37 5.14 9.08
CA ARG A 106 18.39 5.29 10.18
C ARG A 106 18.41 4.12 11.15
N PHE A 107 18.66 2.88 10.68
CA PHE A 107 18.86 1.72 11.56
C PHE A 107 20.17 1.77 12.32
N SER A 108 21.18 2.43 11.78
CA SER A 108 22.45 2.65 12.48
C SER A 108 22.32 3.74 13.55
N ASP A 109 21.51 4.77 13.30
CA ASP A 109 21.22 5.85 14.26
C ASP A 109 20.37 5.33 15.46
N ASP A 110 19.45 4.40 15.20
CA ASP A 110 18.62 3.76 16.23
C ASP A 110 18.46 2.26 15.95
N GLU A 111 19.27 1.46 16.61
CA GLU A 111 19.26 -0.01 16.47
C GLU A 111 17.97 -0.67 16.96
N SER A 112 17.09 0.04 17.65
CA SER A 112 15.82 -0.50 18.12
C SER A 112 14.72 -0.45 17.05
N LEU A 113 14.96 0.18 15.90
CA LEU A 113 14.00 0.26 14.81
C LEU A 113 13.83 -1.10 14.12
N ASP A 114 12.61 -1.46 13.81
CA ASP A 114 12.23 -2.64 13.04
C ASP A 114 11.82 -2.31 11.61
N LEU A 115 11.34 -1.07 11.36
CA LEU A 115 10.96 -0.60 10.03
C LEU A 115 11.28 0.89 9.88
N VAL A 116 11.84 1.23 8.71
CA VAL A 116 12.06 2.62 8.27
C VAL A 116 11.41 2.80 6.91
N TYR A 117 10.74 3.93 6.69
CA TYR A 117 10.21 4.29 5.39
C TYR A 117 10.48 5.73 5.00
N CYS A 118 10.46 6.00 3.71
CA CYS A 118 10.72 7.33 3.15
C CYS A 118 9.51 7.88 2.38
N ASN A 119 9.69 9.07 1.80
CA ASN A 119 8.74 9.67 0.88
C ASN A 119 9.01 9.20 -0.57
N SER A 120 8.04 9.36 -1.44
CA SER A 120 8.16 9.04 -2.87
C SER A 120 7.58 10.16 -3.74
N ARG A 121 8.09 10.28 -4.97
CA ARG A 121 7.52 11.06 -6.05
C ARG A 121 6.44 10.24 -6.75
N LEU A 122 5.30 10.83 -7.03
CA LEU A 122 4.22 10.21 -7.79
C LEU A 122 4.39 10.56 -9.27
N THR A 123 4.32 9.55 -10.14
CA THR A 123 4.44 9.68 -11.61
C THR A 123 3.32 8.91 -12.30
N GLY A 124 3.26 8.95 -13.63
CA GLY A 124 2.29 8.21 -14.42
C GLY A 124 1.03 9.01 -14.76
N ASP A 125 -0.02 8.33 -15.20
CA ASP A 125 -1.27 8.94 -15.66
C ASP A 125 -2.22 9.20 -14.47
N SER A 126 -1.94 10.28 -13.76
CA SER A 126 -2.72 10.68 -12.59
C SER A 126 -2.66 12.19 -12.36
N VAL A 127 -3.75 12.77 -11.86
CA VAL A 127 -3.79 14.18 -11.39
C VAL A 127 -2.84 14.45 -10.21
N LEU A 128 -2.29 13.41 -9.60
CA LEU A 128 -1.31 13.50 -8.53
C LEU A 128 0.13 13.44 -9.04
N ALA A 129 0.36 13.23 -10.34
CA ALA A 129 1.71 13.18 -10.92
C ALA A 129 2.49 14.47 -10.62
N GLY A 130 3.76 14.32 -10.27
CA GLY A 130 4.65 15.41 -9.88
C GLY A 130 4.60 15.81 -8.40
N ARG A 131 3.57 15.39 -7.64
CA ARG A 131 3.50 15.56 -6.18
C ARG A 131 4.30 14.47 -5.47
N THR A 132 4.58 14.69 -4.19
CA THR A 132 5.09 13.61 -3.35
C THR A 132 3.95 12.87 -2.65
N TYR A 133 4.22 11.62 -2.26
CA TYR A 133 3.23 10.81 -1.52
C TYR A 133 2.83 11.50 -0.20
N MET A 134 3.80 12.05 0.54
CA MET A 134 3.52 12.71 1.81
C MET A 134 2.83 14.07 1.66
N ASP A 135 2.75 14.66 0.46
CA ASP A 135 1.89 15.84 0.18
C ASP A 135 0.41 15.45 0.09
N THR A 136 0.13 14.19 -0.29
CA THR A 136 -1.23 13.69 -0.46
C THR A 136 -1.70 12.85 0.72
N THR A 137 -0.78 12.12 1.32
CA THR A 137 -1.00 11.18 2.43
C THR A 137 0.13 11.37 3.45
N PRO A 138 0.06 12.44 4.26
CA PRO A 138 1.16 12.82 5.14
C PRO A 138 1.39 11.81 6.26
N SER A 139 2.67 11.67 6.65
CA SER A 139 3.04 11.10 7.94
C SER A 139 3.41 12.22 8.89
N THR A 140 2.82 12.22 10.10
CA THR A 140 3.01 13.26 11.10
C THR A 140 3.20 12.67 12.49
N GLY A 141 4.17 13.21 13.24
CA GLY A 141 4.49 12.72 14.58
C GLY A 141 5.19 11.36 14.60
N PRO A 142 5.30 10.73 15.77
CA PRO A 142 5.89 9.39 15.90
C PRO A 142 5.00 8.32 15.28
N VAL A 143 5.60 7.28 14.74
CA VAL A 143 4.87 6.15 14.15
C VAL A 143 4.48 5.18 15.25
N THR A 144 3.28 5.31 15.75
CA THR A 144 2.69 4.43 16.77
C THR A 144 1.58 3.57 16.18
N LEU A 145 1.12 2.57 16.93
CA LEU A 145 -0.05 1.78 16.53
C LEU A 145 -1.27 2.68 16.28
N GLU A 146 -1.51 3.65 17.15
CA GLU A 146 -2.61 4.61 17.01
C GLU A 146 -2.45 5.49 15.76
N ALA A 147 -1.21 5.92 15.45
CA ALA A 147 -0.91 6.70 14.26
C ALA A 147 -1.16 5.90 12.98
N LEU A 148 -0.84 4.61 12.96
CA LEU A 148 -1.15 3.71 11.85
C LEU A 148 -2.66 3.48 11.75
N ILE A 149 -3.35 3.16 12.85
CA ILE A 149 -4.81 2.95 12.89
C ILE A 149 -5.55 4.18 12.34
N THR A 150 -5.13 5.38 12.72
CA THR A 150 -5.78 6.64 12.31
C THR A 150 -5.34 7.16 10.95
N LEU A 151 -4.38 6.49 10.31
CA LEU A 151 -3.76 6.91 9.05
C LEU A 151 -3.08 8.30 9.15
N THR A 152 -2.63 8.69 10.33
CA THR A 152 -1.76 9.86 10.52
C THR A 152 -0.30 9.56 10.19
N CYS A 153 0.04 8.27 10.10
CA CYS A 153 1.26 7.75 9.50
C CYS A 153 0.89 6.65 8.49
N ASN A 154 1.50 6.70 7.31
CA ASN A 154 1.18 5.81 6.20
C ASN A 154 2.48 5.26 5.60
N VAL A 155 2.60 3.94 5.57
CA VAL A 155 3.83 3.23 5.15
C VAL A 155 3.61 2.64 3.76
N PRO A 156 4.11 3.24 2.68
CA PRO A 156 4.06 2.63 1.36
C PRO A 156 5.06 1.48 1.27
N THR A 157 4.65 0.34 0.75
CA THR A 157 5.49 -0.87 0.66
C THR A 157 6.79 -0.61 -0.06
N THR A 158 6.75 0.02 -1.23
CA THR A 158 7.93 0.33 -2.06
C THR A 158 8.93 1.29 -1.40
N CYS A 159 8.49 2.00 -0.34
CA CYS A 159 9.32 2.93 0.43
C CYS A 159 9.87 2.33 1.74
N ALA A 160 9.59 1.06 2.03
CA ALA A 160 9.86 0.45 3.33
C ALA A 160 11.05 -0.51 3.29
N VAL A 161 11.91 -0.39 4.31
CA VAL A 161 12.92 -1.38 4.68
C VAL A 161 12.59 -1.85 6.09
N ALA A 162 12.61 -3.16 6.31
CA ALA A 162 12.27 -3.74 7.61
C ALA A 162 13.30 -4.80 8.05
N ARG A 163 13.45 -5.01 9.35
CA ARG A 163 14.15 -6.19 9.86
C ARG A 163 13.39 -7.44 9.43
N ARG A 164 14.07 -8.33 8.70
CA ARG A 164 13.45 -9.57 8.21
C ARG A 164 12.84 -10.38 9.34
N GLN A 165 13.52 -10.48 10.48
CA GLN A 165 13.01 -11.23 11.63
C GLN A 165 11.71 -10.63 12.18
N ALA A 166 11.57 -9.31 12.24
CA ALA A 166 10.34 -8.66 12.71
C ALA A 166 9.14 -8.95 11.78
N VAL A 167 9.38 -8.94 10.46
CA VAL A 167 8.36 -9.31 9.46
C VAL A 167 7.94 -10.78 9.62
N VAL A 168 8.90 -11.68 9.80
CA VAL A 168 8.64 -13.13 10.01
C VAL A 168 7.88 -13.35 11.32
N SER A 169 8.32 -12.72 12.42
CA SER A 169 7.66 -12.83 13.73
C SER A 169 6.23 -12.31 13.72
N ALA A 170 5.93 -11.30 12.91
CA ALA A 170 4.57 -10.80 12.71
C ALA A 170 3.68 -11.71 11.86
N GLY A 171 4.21 -12.83 11.31
CA GLY A 171 3.47 -13.82 10.54
C GLY A 171 3.41 -13.54 9.05
N LEU A 172 4.34 -12.72 8.50
CA LEU A 172 4.44 -12.41 7.07
C LEU A 172 3.21 -11.63 6.55
N PHE A 173 3.12 -11.42 5.22
CA PHE A 173 1.91 -10.90 4.57
C PHE A 173 0.80 -11.96 4.60
N ASP A 174 -0.44 -11.56 4.84
CA ASP A 174 -1.59 -12.49 4.83
C ASP A 174 -2.07 -12.73 3.39
N PRO A 175 -1.97 -13.97 2.85
CA PRO A 175 -2.40 -14.26 1.48
C PRO A 175 -3.92 -14.15 1.26
N GLN A 176 -4.72 -14.10 2.32
CA GLN A 176 -6.17 -13.92 2.23
C GLN A 176 -6.54 -12.45 2.00
N ILE A 177 -5.61 -11.52 2.28
CA ILE A 177 -5.80 -10.09 2.09
C ILE A 177 -5.16 -9.69 0.76
N ARG A 178 -6.01 -9.43 -0.25
CA ARG A 178 -5.55 -9.11 -1.61
C ARG A 178 -5.21 -7.65 -1.84
N ARG A 179 -5.66 -6.76 -0.96
CA ARG A 179 -5.42 -5.30 -0.97
C ARG A 179 -5.24 -4.85 0.47
N CYS A 180 -4.43 -3.83 0.71
CA CYS A 180 -4.05 -3.40 2.05
C CYS A 180 -3.33 -4.49 2.85
N GLU A 181 -2.69 -5.44 2.18
CA GLU A 181 -1.89 -6.52 2.79
C GLU A 181 -0.69 -5.98 3.55
N ASP A 182 -0.14 -4.88 3.07
CA ASP A 182 0.93 -4.12 3.71
C ASP A 182 0.43 -3.44 4.99
N PHE A 183 -0.71 -2.77 4.91
CA PHE A 183 -1.35 -2.14 6.06
C PHE A 183 -1.67 -3.15 7.17
N ASP A 184 -2.18 -4.34 6.84
CA ASP A 184 -2.37 -5.44 7.79
C ASP A 184 -1.06 -5.84 8.48
N LEU A 185 0.01 -6.02 7.69
CA LEU A 185 1.32 -6.42 8.24
C LEU A 185 1.88 -5.34 9.17
N TRP A 186 1.84 -4.07 8.75
CA TRP A 186 2.36 -2.96 9.56
C TRP A 186 1.60 -2.81 10.88
N LEU A 187 0.29 -2.98 10.86
CA LEU A 187 -0.52 -2.96 12.09
C LEU A 187 -0.17 -4.13 13.02
N ARG A 188 0.01 -5.36 12.49
CA ARG A 188 0.42 -6.51 13.30
C ARG A 188 1.81 -6.35 13.89
N MET A 189 2.78 -5.87 13.12
CA MET A 189 4.14 -5.57 13.61
C MET A 189 4.07 -4.54 14.73
N SER A 190 3.37 -3.42 14.53
CA SER A 190 3.24 -2.37 15.54
C SER A 190 2.49 -2.83 16.79
N ALA A 191 1.44 -3.64 16.64
CA ALA A 191 0.71 -4.24 17.77
C ALA A 191 1.56 -5.20 18.61
N GLN A 192 2.61 -5.80 18.01
CA GLN A 192 3.60 -6.64 18.70
C GLN A 192 4.79 -5.84 19.27
N GLY A 193 4.75 -4.51 19.20
CA GLY A 193 5.78 -3.64 19.77
C GLY A 193 6.92 -3.27 18.82
N SER A 194 6.85 -3.63 17.54
CA SER A 194 7.83 -3.19 16.55
C SER A 194 7.90 -1.67 16.45
N ARG A 195 9.10 -1.12 16.39
CA ARG A 195 9.38 0.31 16.34
C ARG A 195 9.61 0.76 14.91
N PHE A 196 8.88 1.80 14.50
CA PHE A 196 8.92 2.35 13.15
C PHE A 196 9.41 3.79 13.18
N ALA A 197 10.15 4.17 12.14
CA ALA A 197 10.51 5.55 11.87
C ALA A 197 10.30 5.91 10.40
N TYR A 198 10.26 7.20 10.10
CA TYR A 198 10.26 7.70 8.73
C TYR A 198 11.12 8.94 8.58
N HIS A 199 11.46 9.24 7.34
CA HIS A 199 12.03 10.51 6.95
C HIS A 199 11.39 11.03 5.66
N ARG A 200 11.51 12.34 5.42
CA ARG A 200 10.80 13.02 4.31
C ARG A 200 11.59 13.05 3.01
N ALA A 201 12.80 12.48 2.96
CA ALA A 201 13.56 12.39 1.74
C ALA A 201 12.78 11.61 0.67
N VAL A 202 12.73 12.15 -0.53
CA VAL A 202 12.06 11.54 -1.68
C VAL A 202 13.05 10.59 -2.33
N LEU A 203 12.96 9.31 -2.03
CA LEU A 203 13.93 8.28 -2.43
C LEU A 203 13.31 7.18 -3.29
N ALA A 204 12.01 7.25 -3.55
CA ALA A 204 11.32 6.34 -4.45
C ALA A 204 10.48 7.12 -5.46
N ILE A 205 10.24 6.51 -6.61
CA ILE A 205 9.38 7.00 -7.68
C ILE A 205 8.27 5.97 -7.82
N ARG A 206 7.04 6.36 -7.51
CA ARG A 206 5.87 5.51 -7.57
C ARG A 206 5.04 5.83 -8.78
N ARG A 207 4.79 4.82 -9.60
CA ARG A 207 3.99 4.94 -10.81
C ARG A 207 2.52 4.71 -10.50
N LEU A 208 1.70 5.70 -10.84
CA LEU A 208 0.25 5.60 -10.76
C LEU A 208 -0.32 5.31 -12.14
N HIS A 209 -1.16 4.29 -12.24
CA HIS A 209 -1.88 3.95 -13.46
C HIS A 209 -3.32 3.55 -13.12
N PRO A 210 -4.26 3.63 -14.09
CA PRO A 210 -5.69 3.37 -13.84
C PRO A 210 -5.98 1.99 -13.25
N ASP A 211 -5.15 0.99 -13.58
CA ASP A 211 -5.28 -0.38 -13.07
C ASP A 211 -4.61 -0.59 -11.70
N SER A 212 -4.04 0.45 -11.11
CA SER A 212 -3.43 0.38 -9.78
C SER A 212 -4.44 -0.10 -8.75
N ALA A 213 -3.97 -0.89 -7.79
CA ALA A 213 -4.81 -1.43 -6.72
C ALA A 213 -5.58 -0.35 -5.95
N ALA A 214 -5.05 0.87 -5.88
CA ALA A 214 -5.66 2.02 -5.21
C ALA A 214 -6.77 2.72 -6.01
N ALA A 215 -6.96 2.42 -7.29
CA ALA A 215 -7.91 3.14 -8.15
C ALA A 215 -9.39 2.83 -7.84
N ASP A 216 -9.69 1.65 -7.27
CA ASP A 216 -11.05 1.23 -6.90
C ASP A 216 -11.33 1.52 -5.43
N GLY A 217 -11.97 2.66 -5.16
CA GLY A 217 -12.29 3.10 -3.80
C GLY A 217 -13.21 2.14 -3.03
N VAL A 218 -14.17 1.48 -3.69
CA VAL A 218 -15.06 0.52 -3.02
C VAL A 218 -14.25 -0.67 -2.51
N ARG A 219 -13.45 -1.30 -3.36
CA ARG A 219 -12.62 -2.44 -2.98
C ARG A 219 -11.55 -2.06 -1.96
N MET A 220 -11.05 -0.82 -2.01
CA MET A 220 -10.10 -0.31 -1.02
C MET A 220 -10.74 -0.27 0.38
N PHE A 221 -11.93 0.34 0.53
CA PHE A 221 -12.60 0.40 1.83
C PHE A 221 -13.10 -0.96 2.32
N GLU A 222 -13.52 -1.85 1.42
CA GLU A 222 -13.84 -3.24 1.77
C GLU A 222 -12.61 -3.95 2.38
N SER A 223 -11.44 -3.78 1.76
CA SER A 223 -10.19 -4.36 2.26
C SER A 223 -9.75 -3.74 3.58
N GLN A 224 -9.85 -2.41 3.72
CA GLN A 224 -9.58 -1.74 5.01
C GLN A 224 -10.47 -2.27 6.13
N LEU A 225 -11.75 -2.53 5.86
CA LEU A 225 -12.67 -3.11 6.83
C LEU A 225 -12.23 -4.51 7.26
N VAL A 226 -11.77 -5.34 6.33
CA VAL A 226 -11.22 -6.67 6.66
C VAL A 226 -10.02 -6.52 7.60
N VAL A 227 -9.09 -5.62 7.28
CA VAL A 227 -7.89 -5.36 8.08
C VAL A 227 -8.25 -4.84 9.49
N TYR A 228 -9.14 -3.85 9.60
CA TYR A 228 -9.54 -3.33 10.91
C TYR A 228 -10.29 -4.35 11.77
N ARG A 229 -11.16 -5.18 11.17
CA ARG A 229 -11.84 -6.26 11.90
C ARG A 229 -10.87 -7.34 12.37
N LYS A 230 -9.89 -7.69 11.56
CA LYS A 230 -8.80 -8.59 11.94
C LYS A 230 -7.99 -8.00 13.11
N LEU A 231 -7.62 -6.73 13.02
CA LEU A 231 -6.92 -6.05 14.11
C LEU A 231 -7.76 -6.00 15.40
N GLN A 232 -9.06 -5.73 15.28
CA GLN A 232 -9.97 -5.75 16.43
C GLN A 232 -9.99 -7.10 17.13
N SER A 233 -10.02 -8.19 16.35
CA SER A 233 -9.96 -9.55 16.89
C SER A 233 -8.60 -9.86 17.52
N LEU A 234 -7.51 -9.39 16.94
CA LEU A 234 -6.15 -9.59 17.44
C LEU A 234 -5.93 -8.88 18.78
N LEU A 235 -6.36 -7.63 18.90
CA LEU A 235 -6.16 -6.81 20.09
C LEU A 235 -7.09 -7.21 21.25
N GLY A 236 -8.30 -7.68 20.94
CA GLY A 236 -9.35 -7.93 21.93
C GLY A 236 -9.97 -6.65 22.47
N ALA A 237 -11.09 -6.80 23.20
CA ALA A 237 -11.89 -5.66 23.67
C ALA A 237 -11.21 -4.84 24.79
N SER A 238 -10.31 -5.45 25.55
CA SER A 238 -9.62 -4.79 26.68
C SER A 238 -8.38 -3.98 26.26
N HIS A 239 -7.93 -4.08 25.03
CA HIS A 239 -6.77 -3.33 24.57
C HIS A 239 -7.09 -1.84 24.46
N GLN A 240 -6.14 -0.97 24.89
CA GLN A 240 -6.31 0.48 24.89
C GLN A 240 -6.71 1.08 23.54
N ALA A 241 -6.25 0.51 22.42
CA ALA A 241 -6.59 0.95 21.06
C ALA A 241 -7.94 0.39 20.55
N ALA A 242 -8.63 -0.52 21.27
CA ALA A 242 -9.87 -1.13 20.79
C ALA A 242 -10.99 -0.10 20.46
N PRO A 243 -11.22 0.95 21.27
CA PRO A 243 -12.20 2.00 20.93
C PRO A 243 -11.83 2.74 19.63
N LEU A 244 -10.54 2.96 19.38
CA LEU A 244 -10.03 3.63 18.20
C LEU A 244 -10.26 2.78 16.95
N VAL A 245 -9.95 1.47 17.01
CA VAL A 245 -10.23 0.52 15.93
C VAL A 245 -11.73 0.49 15.63
N GLY A 246 -12.59 0.42 16.67
CA GLY A 246 -14.05 0.48 16.50
C GLY A 246 -14.52 1.77 15.83
N HIS A 247 -13.88 2.91 16.14
CA HIS A 247 -14.16 4.18 15.44
C HIS A 247 -13.78 4.10 13.95
N GLN A 248 -12.61 3.57 13.63
CA GLN A 248 -12.15 3.43 12.23
C GLN A 248 -12.99 2.45 11.42
N ILE A 249 -13.48 1.38 12.03
CA ILE A 249 -14.45 0.47 11.38
C ILE A 249 -15.69 1.26 10.95
N ARG A 250 -16.31 2.00 11.88
CA ARG A 250 -17.50 2.80 11.55
C ARG A 250 -17.21 3.89 10.51
N ARG A 251 -16.03 4.48 10.53
CA ARG A 251 -15.59 5.44 9.53
C ARG A 251 -15.45 4.78 8.15
N ALA A 252 -14.75 3.64 8.06
CA ALA A 252 -14.56 2.92 6.81
C ALA A 252 -15.89 2.40 6.23
N GLU A 253 -16.85 1.98 7.09
CA GLU A 253 -18.22 1.62 6.67
C GLU A 253 -18.97 2.83 6.07
N ALA A 254 -18.78 4.01 6.64
CA ALA A 254 -19.36 5.24 6.12
C ALA A 254 -18.70 5.68 4.79
N ASP A 255 -17.38 5.57 4.69
CA ASP A 255 -16.63 5.87 3.46
C ASP A 255 -17.01 4.90 2.33
N LEU A 256 -17.10 3.60 2.63
CA LEU A 256 -17.59 2.58 1.70
C LEU A 256 -19.01 2.90 1.20
N SER A 257 -19.90 3.27 2.12
CA SER A 257 -21.27 3.64 1.77
C SER A 257 -21.31 4.88 0.87
N LEU A 258 -20.41 5.84 1.10
CA LEU A 258 -20.28 7.03 0.27
C LEU A 258 -19.77 6.70 -1.14
N GLU A 259 -18.73 5.86 -1.26
CA GLU A 259 -18.23 5.42 -2.56
C GLU A 259 -19.27 4.60 -3.35
N ARG A 260 -19.96 3.68 -2.68
CA ARG A 260 -21.09 2.94 -3.29
C ARG A 260 -22.20 3.88 -3.77
N SER A 261 -22.55 4.90 -2.97
CA SER A 261 -23.53 5.91 -3.39
C SER A 261 -23.12 6.65 -4.67
N LYS A 262 -21.83 6.98 -4.81
CA LYS A 262 -21.29 7.62 -6.03
C LYS A 262 -21.39 6.70 -7.24
N GLN A 263 -21.00 5.43 -7.10
CA GLN A 263 -21.06 4.44 -8.18
C GLN A 263 -22.51 4.20 -8.62
N LEU A 264 -23.43 4.00 -7.67
CA LEU A 264 -24.86 3.80 -7.93
C LEU A 264 -25.49 5.02 -8.60
N LEU A 265 -25.12 6.23 -8.18
CA LEU A 265 -25.55 7.48 -8.81
C LEU A 265 -25.12 7.54 -10.29
N MET A 266 -23.87 7.19 -10.57
CA MET A 266 -23.34 7.17 -11.94
C MET A 266 -24.00 6.08 -12.80
N ALA A 267 -24.35 4.94 -12.20
CA ALA A 267 -25.10 3.87 -12.84
C ALA A 267 -26.60 4.19 -13.05
N GLY A 268 -27.10 5.31 -12.49
CA GLY A 268 -28.51 5.69 -12.57
C GLY A 268 -29.44 4.97 -11.60
N GLN A 269 -28.88 4.25 -10.64
CA GLN A 269 -29.60 3.54 -9.57
C GLN A 269 -29.84 4.49 -8.39
N TYR A 270 -30.81 5.40 -8.57
CA TYR A 270 -31.00 6.54 -7.66
C TYR A 270 -31.55 6.17 -6.28
N PRO A 271 -32.50 5.24 -6.15
CA PRO A 271 -32.99 4.81 -4.83
C PRO A 271 -31.89 4.20 -3.98
N GLU A 272 -31.12 3.29 -4.55
CA GLU A 272 -30.01 2.60 -3.87
C GLU A 272 -28.87 3.60 -3.54
N ALA A 273 -28.59 4.55 -4.45
CA ALA A 273 -27.66 5.64 -4.19
C ALA A 273 -28.07 6.50 -2.99
N ALA A 274 -29.37 6.80 -2.86
CA ALA A 274 -29.91 7.58 -1.76
C ALA A 274 -29.84 6.82 -0.43
N GLU A 275 -30.07 5.51 -0.43
CA GLU A 275 -29.95 4.64 0.75
C GLU A 275 -28.50 4.57 1.22
N ALA A 276 -27.56 4.32 0.32
CA ALA A 276 -26.12 4.28 0.61
C ALA A 276 -25.65 5.64 1.17
N LEU A 277 -26.10 6.77 0.59
CA LEU A 277 -25.78 8.10 1.10
C LEU A 277 -26.36 8.32 2.51
N ALA A 278 -27.56 7.81 2.79
CA ALA A 278 -28.19 7.90 4.11
C ALA A 278 -27.39 7.11 5.17
N ALA A 279 -26.83 5.93 4.80
CA ALA A 279 -25.95 5.17 5.67
C ALA A 279 -24.67 5.95 6.01
N ALA A 280 -24.00 6.55 5.03
CA ALA A 280 -22.82 7.38 5.25
C ALA A 280 -23.11 8.60 6.16
N ARG A 281 -24.29 9.19 6.04
CA ARG A 281 -24.72 10.33 6.87
C ARG A 281 -24.91 10.02 8.36
N ARG A 282 -25.12 8.77 8.75
CA ARG A 282 -25.20 8.40 10.16
C ARG A 282 -23.87 8.68 10.89
N PHE A 283 -22.77 8.53 10.18
CA PHE A 283 -21.42 8.84 10.69
C PHE A 283 -21.05 10.31 10.41
N TYR A 284 -21.16 10.75 9.17
CA TYR A 284 -20.80 12.11 8.75
C TYR A 284 -21.98 13.08 8.90
N LYS A 285 -22.01 13.84 9.99
CA LYS A 285 -23.02 14.89 10.24
C LYS A 285 -22.75 16.15 9.40
N SER A 286 -22.55 16.00 8.08
CA SER A 286 -22.19 17.08 7.16
C SER A 286 -23.42 17.71 6.51
N ARG A 287 -23.48 19.06 6.52
CA ARG A 287 -24.51 19.83 5.79
C ARG A 287 -24.46 19.56 4.28
N LYS A 288 -23.24 19.39 3.72
CA LYS A 288 -23.06 19.07 2.28
C LYS A 288 -23.72 17.74 1.91
N LEU A 289 -23.52 16.70 2.73
CA LEU A 289 -24.17 15.39 2.50
C LEU A 289 -25.67 15.44 2.73
N ALA A 290 -26.16 16.29 3.64
CA ALA A 290 -27.58 16.51 3.84
C ALA A 290 -28.22 17.11 2.58
N LEU A 291 -27.64 18.16 2.02
CA LEU A 291 -28.11 18.78 0.77
C LEU A 291 -28.03 17.80 -0.41
N ALA A 292 -26.92 17.04 -0.52
CA ALA A 292 -26.78 16.01 -1.55
C ALA A 292 -27.90 14.95 -1.43
N SER A 293 -28.25 14.55 -0.22
CA SER A 293 -29.34 13.58 0.03
C SER A 293 -30.71 14.12 -0.37
N ILE A 294 -30.98 15.41 -0.12
CA ILE A 294 -32.23 16.07 -0.59
C ILE A 294 -32.23 16.14 -2.12
N GLY A 295 -31.15 16.63 -2.70
CA GLY A 295 -31.01 16.73 -4.17
C GLY A 295 -31.16 15.38 -4.87
N LEU A 296 -30.58 14.32 -4.31
CA LEU A 296 -30.64 12.96 -4.87
C LEU A 296 -32.09 12.40 -4.86
N ARG A 297 -32.91 12.81 -3.89
CA ARG A 297 -34.32 12.43 -3.83
C ARG A 297 -35.20 13.29 -4.73
N ALA A 298 -34.93 14.60 -4.80
CA ALA A 298 -35.77 15.55 -5.54
C ALA A 298 -35.46 15.65 -7.03
N ALA A 299 -34.16 15.59 -7.40
CA ALA A 299 -33.69 15.79 -8.77
C ALA A 299 -32.42 14.95 -9.06
N PRO A 300 -32.50 13.60 -9.00
CA PRO A 300 -31.32 12.74 -9.08
C PRO A 300 -30.50 12.90 -10.37
N GLY A 301 -31.20 13.11 -11.51
CA GLY A 301 -30.55 13.36 -12.79
C GLY A 301 -29.70 14.64 -12.83
N LEU A 302 -30.14 15.70 -12.12
CA LEU A 302 -29.34 16.92 -11.97
C LEU A 302 -28.09 16.68 -11.12
N VAL A 303 -28.25 15.99 -9.99
CA VAL A 303 -27.13 15.64 -9.11
C VAL A 303 -26.08 14.80 -9.86
N ARG A 304 -26.54 13.82 -10.65
CA ARG A 304 -25.65 13.01 -11.52
C ARG A 304 -24.86 13.88 -12.50
N ARG A 305 -25.52 14.81 -13.20
CA ARG A 305 -24.84 15.73 -14.14
C ARG A 305 -23.80 16.61 -13.45
N MET A 306 -24.14 17.16 -12.29
CA MET A 306 -23.22 18.00 -11.48
C MET A 306 -22.02 17.20 -10.99
N TYR A 307 -22.22 15.94 -10.62
CA TYR A 307 -21.14 15.07 -10.16
C TYR A 307 -20.23 14.66 -11.34
N ALA A 308 -20.80 14.25 -12.47
CA ALA A 308 -20.04 13.89 -13.67
C ALA A 308 -19.15 15.05 -14.17
N GLY A 309 -19.68 16.27 -14.18
CA GLY A 309 -18.91 17.46 -14.58
C GLY A 309 -17.76 17.85 -13.63
N ARG A 310 -17.74 17.32 -12.39
CA ARG A 310 -16.63 17.49 -11.44
C ARG A 310 -15.57 16.39 -11.52
N ALA A 311 -15.94 15.20 -11.97
CA ALA A 311 -15.03 14.07 -12.12
C ALA A 311 -14.10 14.22 -13.35
N VAL A 312 -14.43 15.14 -14.25
CA VAL A 312 -13.66 15.43 -15.49
C VAL A 312 -12.70 16.63 -15.31
N ARG A 313 -12.77 17.32 -14.16
CA ARG A 313 -11.84 18.41 -13.80
C ARG A 313 -10.92 17.98 -12.67
#